data_c64914cbd96370c6449d8e17e4ee6ba6
#
_entry.id   c64914cbd96370c6449d8e17e4ee6ba6
#
_cell.length_a   1.000
_cell.length_b   1.000
_cell.length_c   1.000
_cell.angle_alpha   90.00
_cell.angle_beta   90.00
_cell.angle_gamma   90.00
#
_symmetry.space_group_name_H-M   'P 1'
#
loop_
_entity.id
_entity.type
_entity.pdbx_description
1 polymer ?
#
loop_
_entity_poly.entity_id
_entity_poly.type
_entity_poly.pdbx_seq_one_letter_code
_entity_poly.pdbx_strand_id
1 'polypeptide(L)'
;MRQALNYAVNKDAIIESVYQGAGQVAKNPIPPTMWSYNDEVKDYAYDPEKAKALLKEAGFENGFETDLWAMPVSRPYNPNARRMAELVQADWEKVGVKAKIVSYEWGEYLKRMRAGDHQTGMMGWTGDNGDPDNFLNTLLSCAAVESGSNYANFCHKEFNDLVTKAAQVTDPAERTALYQQAQLVFKEQAPWITIAHSTTYFPVRKEVKGYVIDPFGLHNFYAVELEK
;
A
#
# COMPACT_ATOMS: atom_id res chain seq x y z
N MET A 1 5.53 -17.92 -1.95
CA MET A 1 4.28 -17.47 -2.60
C MET A 1 4.14 -15.94 -2.65
N ARG A 2 4.01 -15.17 -1.56
CA ARG A 2 3.79 -13.71 -1.58
C ARG A 2 4.83 -12.93 -2.39
N GLN A 3 6.11 -13.30 -2.30
CA GLN A 3 7.18 -12.72 -3.14
C GLN A 3 6.94 -13.02 -4.63
N ALA A 4 6.49 -14.23 -4.97
CA ALA A 4 6.15 -14.58 -6.36
C ALA A 4 5.07 -13.65 -6.93
N LEU A 5 4.00 -13.41 -6.17
CA LEU A 5 2.93 -12.49 -6.57
C LEU A 5 3.42 -11.03 -6.73
N ASN A 6 4.42 -10.61 -5.94
CA ASN A 6 5.07 -9.31 -6.12
C ASN A 6 5.83 -9.24 -7.46
N TYR A 7 6.65 -10.25 -7.79
CA TYR A 7 7.37 -10.30 -9.07
C TYR A 7 6.44 -10.41 -10.29
N ALA A 8 5.22 -10.92 -10.09
CA ALA A 8 4.26 -11.09 -11.17
C ALA A 8 3.50 -9.81 -11.56
N VAL A 9 3.61 -8.71 -10.82
CA VAL A 9 2.84 -7.48 -11.06
C VAL A 9 3.68 -6.41 -11.76
N ASN A 10 3.24 -5.95 -12.94
CA ASN A 10 3.83 -4.84 -13.66
C ASN A 10 3.33 -3.50 -13.10
N LYS A 11 4.04 -3.01 -12.08
CA LYS A 11 3.68 -1.77 -11.38
C LYS A 11 3.76 -0.54 -12.28
N ASP A 12 4.75 -0.48 -13.19
CA ASP A 12 4.90 0.65 -14.12
C ASP A 12 3.68 0.80 -15.02
N ALA A 13 3.17 -0.32 -15.57
CA ALA A 13 1.95 -0.31 -16.38
C ALA A 13 0.71 0.13 -15.55
N ILE A 14 0.67 -0.19 -14.26
CA ILE A 14 -0.39 0.28 -13.37
C ILE A 14 -0.27 1.79 -13.13
N ILE A 15 0.95 2.31 -12.86
CA ILE A 15 1.16 3.75 -12.69
C ILE A 15 0.72 4.52 -13.93
N GLU A 16 1.10 4.06 -15.11
CA GLU A 16 0.71 4.70 -16.37
C GLU A 16 -0.81 4.67 -16.57
N SER A 17 -1.43 3.49 -16.44
CA SER A 17 -2.84 3.29 -16.78
C SER A 17 -3.84 3.81 -15.76
N VAL A 18 -3.49 3.79 -14.46
CA VAL A 18 -4.39 4.10 -13.34
C VAL A 18 -4.13 5.49 -12.79
N TYR A 19 -2.86 5.86 -12.61
CA TYR A 19 -2.47 7.14 -12.01
C TYR A 19 -2.20 8.24 -13.02
N GLN A 20 -1.94 7.91 -14.30
CA GLN A 20 -1.75 8.89 -15.39
C GLN A 20 -0.72 9.99 -15.06
N GLY A 21 0.39 9.60 -14.42
CA GLY A 21 1.43 10.52 -13.98
C GLY A 21 1.23 11.10 -12.56
N ALA A 22 0.09 10.86 -11.93
CA ALA A 22 -0.19 11.29 -10.55
C ALA A 22 0.23 10.25 -9.50
N GLY A 23 1.40 9.61 -9.71
CA GLY A 23 1.92 8.60 -8.80
C GLY A 23 3.29 8.10 -9.21
N GLN A 24 3.93 7.42 -8.28
CA GLN A 24 5.19 6.72 -8.51
C GLN A 24 5.10 5.30 -7.94
N VAL A 25 5.92 4.39 -8.47
CA VAL A 25 5.99 3.01 -7.98
C VAL A 25 6.41 3.00 -6.51
N ALA A 26 5.67 2.27 -5.69
CA ALA A 26 5.99 2.07 -4.29
C ALA A 26 6.87 0.84 -4.10
N LYS A 27 7.95 1.00 -3.34
CA LYS A 27 8.81 -0.11 -2.88
C LYS A 27 8.68 -0.38 -1.37
N ASN A 28 8.26 0.61 -0.60
CA ASN A 28 8.10 0.57 0.86
C ASN A 28 6.64 0.76 1.27
N PRO A 29 6.27 0.39 2.50
CA PRO A 29 4.92 0.59 3.04
C PRO A 29 4.63 2.03 3.47
N ILE A 30 5.64 2.91 3.45
CA ILE A 30 5.52 4.34 3.77
C ILE A 30 5.94 5.18 2.56
N PRO A 31 5.43 6.41 2.39
CA PRO A 31 5.81 7.28 1.29
C PRO A 31 7.23 7.82 1.44
N PRO A 32 7.91 8.17 0.32
CA PRO A 32 9.30 8.65 0.35
C PRO A 32 9.48 10.03 1.02
N THR A 33 8.39 10.72 1.32
CA THR A 33 8.37 11.96 2.10
C THR A 33 8.53 11.76 3.61
N MET A 34 8.41 10.51 4.08
CA MET A 34 8.60 10.17 5.50
C MET A 34 10.08 10.20 5.87
N TRP A 35 10.38 10.80 7.03
CA TRP A 35 11.75 11.01 7.51
C TRP A 35 12.56 9.72 7.76
N SER A 36 11.89 8.57 7.96
CA SER A 36 12.52 7.25 8.13
C SER A 36 12.47 6.38 6.89
N TYR A 37 12.10 6.94 5.72
CA TYR A 37 12.07 6.16 4.49
C TYR A 37 13.42 5.52 4.19
N ASN A 38 13.42 4.22 3.85
CA ASN A 38 14.64 3.49 3.56
C ASN A 38 14.84 3.36 2.04
N ASP A 39 15.75 4.16 1.49
CA ASP A 39 16.09 4.14 0.07
C ASP A 39 16.87 2.89 -0.37
N GLU A 40 17.51 2.17 0.55
CA GLU A 40 18.29 0.97 0.27
C GLU A 40 17.40 -0.24 -0.07
N VAL A 41 16.12 -0.20 0.34
CA VAL A 41 15.16 -1.27 0.00
C VAL A 41 15.06 -1.41 -1.51
N LYS A 42 15.30 -2.61 -2.02
CA LYS A 42 15.13 -2.94 -3.44
C LYS A 42 13.71 -3.44 -3.68
N ASP A 43 13.09 -2.94 -4.75
CA ASP A 43 11.76 -3.43 -5.13
C ASP A 43 11.83 -4.79 -5.83
N TYR A 44 10.69 -5.45 -5.89
CA TYR A 44 10.47 -6.62 -6.75
C TYR A 44 10.27 -6.14 -8.19
N ALA A 45 11.30 -6.29 -9.02
CA ALA A 45 11.17 -5.99 -10.45
C ALA A 45 10.16 -6.93 -11.11
N TYR A 46 9.38 -6.44 -12.06
CA TYR A 46 8.47 -7.29 -12.83
C TYR A 46 9.23 -8.40 -13.55
N ASP A 47 9.02 -9.63 -13.13
CA ASP A 47 9.70 -10.82 -13.63
C ASP A 47 8.76 -12.05 -13.53
N PRO A 48 7.90 -12.29 -14.53
CA PRO A 48 6.99 -13.43 -14.52
C PRO A 48 7.69 -14.79 -14.45
N GLU A 49 8.88 -14.92 -15.02
CA GLU A 49 9.61 -16.20 -14.99
C GLU A 49 10.14 -16.50 -13.57
N LYS A 50 10.66 -15.51 -12.90
CA LYS A 50 11.02 -15.62 -11.49
C LYS A 50 9.80 -15.90 -10.60
N ALA A 51 8.67 -15.27 -10.91
CA ALA A 51 7.41 -15.53 -10.20
C ALA A 51 6.98 -17.00 -10.34
N LYS A 52 7.02 -17.57 -11.55
CA LYS A 52 6.73 -19.00 -11.80
C LYS A 52 7.69 -19.92 -11.04
N ALA A 53 8.99 -19.62 -11.05
CA ALA A 53 9.97 -20.41 -10.30
C ALA A 53 9.65 -20.42 -8.79
N LEU A 54 9.37 -19.26 -8.21
CA LEU A 54 9.00 -19.13 -6.80
C LEU A 54 7.64 -19.79 -6.46
N LEU A 55 6.68 -19.79 -7.39
CA LEU A 55 5.41 -20.53 -7.23
C LEU A 55 5.67 -22.04 -7.21
N LYS A 56 6.51 -22.54 -8.11
CA LYS A 56 6.92 -23.94 -8.14
C LYS A 56 7.60 -24.36 -6.84
N GLU A 57 8.55 -23.58 -6.35
CA GLU A 57 9.22 -23.82 -5.05
C GLU A 57 8.22 -23.83 -3.88
N ALA A 58 7.16 -23.04 -3.97
CA ALA A 58 6.09 -22.98 -2.97
C ALA A 58 5.03 -24.10 -3.12
N GLY A 59 5.17 -25.02 -4.08
CA GLY A 59 4.25 -26.12 -4.33
C GLY A 59 3.04 -25.74 -5.22
N PHE A 60 3.09 -24.61 -5.92
CA PHE A 60 2.03 -24.11 -6.80
C PHE A 60 2.45 -24.06 -8.28
N GLU A 61 3.16 -25.07 -8.74
CA GLU A 61 3.64 -25.15 -10.12
C GLU A 61 2.51 -25.05 -11.18
N ASN A 62 1.33 -25.55 -10.84
CA ASN A 62 0.14 -25.50 -11.69
C ASN A 62 -0.73 -24.25 -11.47
N GLY A 63 -0.22 -23.28 -10.70
CA GLY A 63 -0.98 -22.11 -10.29
C GLY A 63 -2.04 -22.42 -9.22
N PHE A 64 -2.94 -21.46 -9.00
CA PHE A 64 -4.05 -21.59 -8.05
C PHE A 64 -5.13 -20.55 -8.37
N GLU A 65 -6.29 -20.72 -7.74
CA GLU A 65 -7.38 -19.75 -7.81
C GLU A 65 -7.43 -18.91 -6.53
N THR A 66 -7.74 -17.62 -6.66
CA THR A 66 -7.89 -16.69 -5.53
C THR A 66 -8.97 -15.67 -5.85
N ASP A 67 -9.50 -15.00 -4.82
CA ASP A 67 -10.22 -13.75 -5.02
C ASP A 67 -9.24 -12.56 -5.03
N LEU A 68 -9.66 -11.48 -5.67
CA LEU A 68 -8.99 -10.18 -5.66
C LEU A 68 -10.05 -9.11 -5.43
N TRP A 69 -10.07 -8.56 -4.22
CA TRP A 69 -11.08 -7.59 -3.85
C TRP A 69 -10.69 -6.20 -4.29
N ALA A 70 -11.51 -5.62 -5.14
CA ALA A 70 -11.35 -4.25 -5.64
C ALA A 70 -12.29 -3.30 -4.89
N MET A 71 -11.74 -2.19 -4.38
CA MET A 71 -12.55 -1.15 -3.74
C MET A 71 -13.59 -0.60 -4.72
N PRO A 72 -14.84 -0.35 -4.28
CA PRO A 72 -15.90 0.18 -5.14
C PRO A 72 -15.82 1.70 -5.32
N VAL A 73 -14.93 2.36 -4.60
CA VAL A 73 -14.81 3.82 -4.51
C VAL A 73 -13.44 4.29 -4.95
N SER A 74 -13.37 5.48 -5.54
CA SER A 74 -12.11 6.20 -5.76
C SER A 74 -11.60 6.78 -4.43
N ARG A 75 -10.29 6.72 -4.25
CA ARG A 75 -9.59 7.30 -3.10
C ARG A 75 -8.33 8.02 -3.58
N PRO A 76 -7.79 8.99 -2.82
CA PRO A 76 -6.54 9.67 -3.19
C PRO A 76 -5.40 8.69 -3.49
N TYR A 77 -5.29 7.61 -2.72
CA TYR A 77 -4.28 6.57 -2.88
C TYR A 77 -4.60 5.53 -3.98
N ASN A 78 -5.83 5.48 -4.49
CA ASN A 78 -6.23 4.59 -5.60
C ASN A 78 -7.42 5.19 -6.36
N PRO A 79 -7.17 5.88 -7.48
CA PRO A 79 -8.23 6.55 -8.24
C PRO A 79 -9.15 5.58 -8.99
N ASN A 80 -8.70 4.36 -9.30
CA ASN A 80 -9.48 3.37 -10.05
C ASN A 80 -9.08 1.93 -9.69
N ALA A 81 -9.59 1.46 -8.55
CA ALA A 81 -9.28 0.12 -8.03
C ALA A 81 -9.77 -1.00 -8.98
N ARG A 82 -10.87 -0.80 -9.69
CA ARG A 82 -11.35 -1.79 -10.66
C ARG A 82 -10.35 -1.99 -11.80
N ARG A 83 -9.86 -0.90 -12.38
CA ARG A 83 -8.86 -0.95 -13.44
C ARG A 83 -7.55 -1.55 -12.95
N MET A 84 -7.13 -1.20 -11.74
CA MET A 84 -5.94 -1.79 -11.11
C MET A 84 -6.11 -3.31 -10.95
N ALA A 85 -7.28 -3.77 -10.48
CA ALA A 85 -7.56 -5.20 -10.31
C ALA A 85 -7.51 -5.96 -11.64
N GLU A 86 -8.01 -5.38 -12.71
CA GLU A 86 -7.96 -5.98 -14.06
C GLU A 86 -6.52 -6.15 -14.57
N LEU A 87 -5.65 -5.18 -14.30
CA LEU A 87 -4.23 -5.28 -14.64
C LEU A 87 -3.51 -6.34 -13.80
N VAL A 88 -3.74 -6.36 -12.51
CA VAL A 88 -3.17 -7.38 -11.60
C VAL A 88 -3.67 -8.78 -11.98
N GLN A 89 -4.96 -8.93 -12.27
CA GLN A 89 -5.56 -10.20 -12.72
C GLN A 89 -4.87 -10.70 -14.00
N ALA A 90 -4.70 -9.82 -15.00
CA ALA A 90 -4.07 -10.18 -16.26
C ALA A 90 -2.58 -10.54 -16.08
N ASP A 91 -1.88 -9.89 -15.17
CA ASP A 91 -0.49 -10.20 -14.86
C ASP A 91 -0.35 -11.52 -14.10
N TRP A 92 -1.20 -11.78 -13.12
CA TRP A 92 -1.22 -13.03 -12.38
C TRP A 92 -1.60 -14.24 -13.25
N GLU A 93 -2.47 -14.06 -14.23
CA GLU A 93 -2.84 -15.12 -15.19
C GLU A 93 -1.62 -15.63 -15.99
N LYS A 94 -0.66 -14.75 -16.33
CA LYS A 94 0.60 -15.12 -17.02
C LYS A 94 1.46 -16.11 -16.24
N VAL A 95 1.26 -16.17 -14.92
CA VAL A 95 2.01 -17.06 -14.02
C VAL A 95 1.12 -18.18 -13.45
N GLY A 96 -0.08 -18.38 -14.02
CA GLY A 96 -1.00 -19.46 -13.65
C GLY A 96 -1.92 -19.16 -12.48
N VAL A 97 -1.92 -17.94 -11.94
CA VAL A 97 -2.79 -17.55 -10.85
C VAL A 97 -4.08 -16.92 -11.39
N LYS A 98 -5.21 -17.58 -11.14
CA LYS A 98 -6.53 -17.15 -11.60
C LYS A 98 -7.23 -16.35 -10.51
N ALA A 99 -7.24 -15.03 -10.66
CA ALA A 99 -7.89 -14.13 -9.72
C ALA A 99 -9.33 -13.84 -10.15
N LYS A 100 -10.29 -14.03 -9.24
CA LYS A 100 -11.67 -13.58 -9.40
C LYS A 100 -11.82 -12.19 -8.77
N ILE A 101 -12.11 -11.17 -9.57
CA ILE A 101 -12.35 -9.83 -9.07
C ILE A 101 -13.70 -9.77 -8.35
N VAL A 102 -13.66 -9.34 -7.07
CA VAL A 102 -14.82 -9.20 -6.19
C VAL A 102 -14.90 -7.77 -5.71
N SER A 103 -16.11 -7.24 -5.57
CA SER A 103 -16.35 -5.91 -4.99
C SER A 103 -17.68 -5.91 -4.23
N TYR A 104 -17.77 -5.10 -3.18
CA TYR A 104 -18.95 -4.93 -2.34
C TYR A 104 -19.22 -3.43 -2.20
N GLU A 105 -20.40 -3.05 -1.70
CA GLU A 105 -20.62 -1.69 -1.22
C GLU A 105 -19.56 -1.32 -0.16
N TRP A 106 -19.16 -0.02 -0.09
CA TRP A 106 -17.97 0.38 0.65
C TRP A 106 -18.01 0.01 2.14
N GLY A 107 -19.14 0.20 2.81
CA GLY A 107 -19.29 -0.17 4.21
C GLY A 107 -19.16 -1.70 4.44
N GLU A 108 -19.78 -2.49 3.56
CA GLU A 108 -19.66 -3.94 3.60
C GLU A 108 -18.25 -4.41 3.21
N TYR A 109 -17.61 -3.74 2.25
CA TYR A 109 -16.21 -3.98 1.90
C TYR A 109 -15.30 -3.86 3.12
N LEU A 110 -15.39 -2.75 3.83
CA LEU A 110 -14.58 -2.50 5.03
C LEU A 110 -14.87 -3.51 6.16
N LYS A 111 -16.15 -3.82 6.40
CA LYS A 111 -16.56 -4.80 7.41
C LYS A 111 -15.96 -6.17 7.12
N ARG A 112 -16.06 -6.63 5.88
CA ARG A 112 -15.53 -7.95 5.47
C ARG A 112 -14.01 -7.98 5.42
N MET A 113 -13.35 -6.88 5.00
CA MET A 113 -11.89 -6.77 5.06
C MET A 113 -11.39 -6.93 6.50
N ARG A 114 -12.07 -6.29 7.48
CA ARG A 114 -11.75 -6.44 8.92
C ARG A 114 -12.02 -7.86 9.44
N ALA A 115 -13.03 -8.53 8.92
CA ALA A 115 -13.34 -9.92 9.28
C ALA A 115 -12.36 -10.93 8.65
N GLY A 116 -11.52 -10.51 7.68
CA GLY A 116 -10.58 -11.40 6.99
C GLY A 116 -11.25 -12.33 5.97
N ASP A 117 -12.42 -11.94 5.44
CA ASP A 117 -13.17 -12.75 4.48
C ASP A 117 -12.47 -12.85 3.10
N HIS A 118 -11.51 -11.98 2.81
CA HIS A 118 -10.77 -11.91 1.55
C HIS A 118 -9.54 -12.80 1.56
N GLN A 119 -9.16 -13.31 0.40
CA GLN A 119 -7.85 -13.96 0.19
C GLN A 119 -6.80 -12.93 -0.23
N THR A 120 -7.16 -12.04 -1.17
CA THR A 120 -6.38 -10.86 -1.52
C THR A 120 -7.31 -9.66 -1.67
N GLY A 121 -6.82 -8.47 -1.31
CA GLY A 121 -7.66 -7.26 -1.35
C GLY A 121 -6.83 -6.00 -1.53
N MET A 122 -7.47 -4.98 -2.08
CA MET A 122 -6.87 -3.67 -2.32
C MET A 122 -7.26 -2.70 -1.22
N MET A 123 -6.26 -2.04 -0.65
CA MET A 123 -6.45 -0.99 0.33
C MET A 123 -5.31 0.03 0.20
N GLY A 124 -5.46 1.18 0.81
CA GLY A 124 -4.42 2.16 0.96
C GLY A 124 -4.64 3.02 2.20
N TRP A 125 -3.70 3.88 2.46
CA TRP A 125 -3.69 4.75 3.63
C TRP A 125 -3.20 6.14 3.27
N THR A 126 -3.85 7.16 3.79
CA THR A 126 -3.33 8.52 3.86
C THR A 126 -2.92 8.75 5.30
N GLY A 127 -1.69 9.18 5.55
CA GLY A 127 -1.22 9.37 6.91
C GLY A 127 -2.00 10.48 7.62
N ASP A 128 -2.33 10.27 8.89
CA ASP A 128 -3.02 11.24 9.74
C ASP A 128 -2.05 12.27 10.34
N ASN A 129 -0.77 11.94 10.33
CA ASN A 129 0.33 12.76 10.82
C ASN A 129 1.62 12.41 10.08
N GLY A 130 2.71 13.12 10.36
CA GLY A 130 4.01 12.90 9.73
C GLY A 130 4.86 11.80 10.38
N ASP A 131 4.31 10.95 11.23
CA ASP A 131 5.05 9.90 11.92
C ASP A 131 4.90 8.55 11.20
N PRO A 132 6.01 7.82 10.95
CA PRO A 132 5.99 6.48 10.35
C PRO A 132 5.17 5.46 11.15
N ASP A 133 4.97 5.66 12.45
CA ASP A 133 4.13 4.84 13.31
C ASP A 133 2.71 4.68 12.77
N ASN A 134 2.18 5.75 12.20
CA ASN A 134 0.82 5.78 11.62
C ASN A 134 0.64 4.80 10.44
N PHE A 135 1.72 4.38 9.82
CA PHE A 135 1.72 3.34 8.79
C PHE A 135 2.18 2.00 9.35
N LEU A 136 3.38 1.97 9.94
CA LEU A 136 4.06 0.71 10.26
C LEU A 136 3.45 -0.01 11.45
N ASN A 137 3.12 0.72 12.51
CA ASN A 137 2.50 0.13 13.70
C ASN A 137 0.99 -0.02 13.52
N THR A 138 0.31 1.04 13.07
CA THR A 138 -1.15 1.05 12.90
C THR A 138 -1.66 0.00 11.92
N LEU A 139 -0.91 -0.30 10.84
CA LEU A 139 -1.39 -1.17 9.75
C LEU A 139 -0.71 -2.54 9.70
N LEU A 140 0.40 -2.76 10.43
CA LEU A 140 1.25 -3.94 10.23
C LEU A 140 1.71 -4.60 11.54
N SER A 141 1.48 -3.98 12.71
CA SER A 141 1.80 -4.63 13.98
C SER A 141 0.90 -5.84 14.27
N CYS A 142 1.33 -6.70 15.17
CA CYS A 142 0.51 -7.82 15.64
C CYS A 142 -0.77 -7.32 16.36
N ALA A 143 -0.68 -6.25 17.15
CA ALA A 143 -1.84 -5.62 17.78
C ALA A 143 -2.85 -5.07 16.76
N ALA A 144 -2.38 -4.63 15.59
CA ALA A 144 -3.22 -4.15 14.51
C ALA A 144 -4.09 -5.26 13.86
N VAL A 145 -3.70 -6.52 13.99
CA VAL A 145 -4.54 -7.67 13.59
C VAL A 145 -5.79 -7.74 14.47
N GLU A 146 -5.61 -7.62 15.78
CA GLU A 146 -6.72 -7.66 16.74
C GLU A 146 -7.66 -6.46 16.60
N SER A 147 -7.12 -5.27 16.34
CA SER A 147 -7.92 -4.06 16.10
C SER A 147 -8.64 -4.04 14.74
N GLY A 148 -8.28 -4.95 13.83
CA GLY A 148 -8.86 -5.06 12.49
C GLY A 148 -8.38 -4.02 11.48
N SER A 149 -7.25 -3.34 11.74
CA SER A 149 -6.63 -2.40 10.79
C SER A 149 -5.54 -3.04 9.92
N ASN A 150 -4.99 -4.18 10.34
CA ASN A 150 -4.03 -4.97 9.59
C ASN A 150 -4.74 -6.00 8.70
N TYR A 151 -5.22 -5.56 7.55
CA TYR A 151 -5.97 -6.41 6.61
C TYR A 151 -5.15 -7.57 6.02
N ALA A 152 -3.83 -7.53 6.10
CA ALA A 152 -2.97 -8.63 5.67
C ALA A 152 -2.84 -9.75 6.72
N ASN A 153 -3.39 -9.57 7.91
CA ASN A 153 -3.21 -10.46 9.06
C ASN A 153 -1.72 -10.79 9.31
N PHE A 154 -0.85 -9.83 9.01
CA PHE A 154 0.59 -9.96 9.15
C PHE A 154 0.99 -9.77 10.61
N CYS A 155 1.58 -10.81 11.20
CA CYS A 155 2.18 -10.73 12.53
C CYS A 155 3.53 -11.44 12.51
N HIS A 156 4.60 -10.66 12.38
CA HIS A 156 5.97 -11.16 12.37
C HIS A 156 6.72 -10.57 13.58
N LYS A 157 7.28 -11.46 14.40
CA LYS A 157 7.87 -11.06 15.68
C LYS A 157 8.92 -9.95 15.55
N GLU A 158 9.89 -10.13 14.67
CA GLU A 158 10.96 -9.14 14.49
C GLU A 158 10.43 -7.78 14.02
N PHE A 159 9.52 -7.78 13.03
CA PHE A 159 8.87 -6.55 12.58
C PHE A 159 8.12 -5.86 13.73
N ASN A 160 7.33 -6.64 14.47
CA ASN A 160 6.55 -6.13 15.60
C ASN A 160 7.41 -5.54 16.70
N ASP A 161 8.51 -6.22 17.05
CA ASP A 161 9.45 -5.73 18.08
C ASP A 161 10.08 -4.40 17.66
N LEU A 162 10.48 -4.27 16.37
CA LEU A 162 11.06 -3.05 15.83
C LEU A 162 10.10 -1.87 15.88
N VAL A 163 8.87 -2.03 15.39
CA VAL A 163 7.90 -0.92 15.35
C VAL A 163 7.39 -0.57 16.75
N THR A 164 7.20 -1.55 17.62
CA THR A 164 6.80 -1.32 19.00
C THR A 164 7.89 -0.57 19.79
N LYS A 165 9.17 -0.96 19.60
CA LYS A 165 10.30 -0.25 20.20
C LYS A 165 10.40 1.17 19.66
N ALA A 166 10.26 1.37 18.34
CA ALA A 166 10.31 2.70 17.72
C ALA A 166 9.23 3.66 18.27
N ALA A 167 8.07 3.14 18.66
CA ALA A 167 7.01 3.94 19.28
C ALA A 167 7.33 4.35 20.74
N GLN A 168 8.29 3.70 21.41
CA GLN A 168 8.64 3.94 22.80
C GLN A 168 9.88 4.81 23.00
N VAL A 169 10.79 4.84 22.01
CA VAL A 169 12.02 5.65 22.10
C VAL A 169 11.77 7.07 21.60
N THR A 170 12.50 8.04 22.15
CA THR A 170 12.36 9.45 21.80
C THR A 170 13.51 9.98 20.95
N ASP A 171 14.65 9.27 20.89
CA ASP A 171 15.79 9.66 20.07
C ASP A 171 15.46 9.49 18.58
N PRO A 172 15.52 10.56 17.76
CA PRO A 172 15.14 10.49 16.36
C PRO A 172 16.03 9.57 15.52
N ALA A 173 17.32 9.46 15.85
CA ALA A 173 18.27 8.62 15.11
C ALA A 173 17.98 7.13 15.40
N GLU A 174 17.75 6.77 16.65
CA GLU A 174 17.36 5.41 17.03
C GLU A 174 16.01 5.02 16.40
N ARG A 175 15.01 5.93 16.44
CA ARG A 175 13.71 5.70 15.79
C ARG A 175 13.86 5.47 14.29
N THR A 176 14.68 6.29 13.62
CA THR A 176 14.96 6.16 12.19
C THR A 176 15.52 4.78 11.87
N ALA A 177 16.54 4.35 12.60
CA ALA A 177 17.18 3.05 12.38
C ALA A 177 16.21 1.89 12.57
N LEU A 178 15.36 1.93 13.59
CA LEU A 178 14.34 0.90 13.86
C LEU A 178 13.30 0.81 12.74
N TYR A 179 12.78 1.94 12.27
CA TYR A 179 11.82 1.96 11.15
C TYR A 179 12.45 1.56 9.82
N GLN A 180 13.73 1.89 9.59
CA GLN A 180 14.44 1.45 8.39
C GLN A 180 14.66 -0.07 8.40
N GLN A 181 14.99 -0.67 9.54
CA GLN A 181 15.07 -2.13 9.69
C GLN A 181 13.70 -2.79 9.49
N ALA A 182 12.63 -2.22 10.05
CA ALA A 182 11.28 -2.75 9.85
C ALA A 182 10.89 -2.79 8.37
N GLN A 183 11.28 -1.80 7.55
CA GLN A 183 11.04 -1.81 6.10
C GLN A 183 11.79 -2.92 5.37
N LEU A 184 12.98 -3.31 5.82
CA LEU A 184 13.71 -4.47 5.28
C LEU A 184 12.97 -5.78 5.59
N VAL A 185 12.55 -5.97 6.85
CA VAL A 185 11.75 -7.14 7.25
C VAL A 185 10.43 -7.20 6.49
N PHE A 186 9.73 -6.07 6.38
CA PHE A 186 8.51 -5.97 5.56
C PHE A 186 8.75 -6.44 4.13
N LYS A 187 9.82 -5.99 3.51
CA LYS A 187 10.16 -6.36 2.13
C LYS A 187 10.42 -7.85 2.00
N GLU A 188 11.20 -8.42 2.91
CA GLU A 188 11.50 -9.85 2.91
C GLU A 188 10.24 -10.70 3.11
N GLN A 189 9.39 -10.33 4.06
CA GLN A 189 8.15 -11.05 4.37
C GLN A 189 7.03 -10.84 3.36
N ALA A 190 7.08 -9.76 2.58
CA ALA A 190 6.13 -9.42 1.51
C ALA A 190 4.65 -9.53 1.94
N PRO A 191 4.19 -8.89 3.03
CA PRO A 191 2.78 -8.94 3.41
C PRO A 191 1.88 -8.19 2.43
N TRP A 192 2.42 -7.20 1.72
CA TRP A 192 1.73 -6.44 0.67
C TRP A 192 2.48 -6.51 -0.66
N ILE A 193 1.73 -6.29 -1.73
CA ILE A 193 2.26 -5.81 -3.00
C ILE A 193 2.12 -4.29 -2.94
N THR A 194 3.21 -3.60 -2.63
CA THR A 194 3.23 -2.12 -2.64
C THR A 194 3.14 -1.64 -4.09
N ILE A 195 2.05 -0.96 -4.47
CA ILE A 195 1.82 -0.58 -5.87
C ILE A 195 2.30 0.84 -6.14
N ALA A 196 1.75 1.82 -5.41
CA ALA A 196 1.95 3.22 -5.71
C ALA A 196 1.98 4.11 -4.48
N HIS A 197 2.77 5.17 -4.56
CA HIS A 197 2.57 6.40 -3.79
C HIS A 197 1.95 7.43 -4.71
N SER A 198 0.73 7.86 -4.42
CA SER A 198 -0.01 8.82 -5.23
C SER A 198 0.44 10.26 -4.99
N THR A 199 0.31 11.08 -6.02
CA THR A 199 0.41 12.54 -5.93
C THR A 199 -0.98 13.12 -6.05
N THR A 200 -1.41 13.88 -5.07
CA THR A 200 -2.73 14.51 -5.07
C THR A 200 -2.64 15.93 -5.61
N TYR A 201 -3.50 16.26 -6.56
CA TYR A 201 -3.61 17.60 -7.17
C TYR A 201 -4.91 18.24 -6.74
N PHE A 202 -4.83 19.51 -6.34
CA PHE A 202 -5.98 20.33 -6.00
C PHE A 202 -6.08 21.50 -6.98
N PRO A 203 -6.92 21.44 -8.02
CA PRO A 203 -7.13 22.56 -8.91
C PRO A 203 -7.87 23.69 -8.19
N VAL A 204 -7.27 24.88 -8.18
CA VAL A 204 -7.89 26.09 -7.65
C VAL A 204 -8.01 27.14 -8.76
N ARG A 205 -9.05 27.96 -8.72
CA ARG A 205 -9.18 29.10 -9.64
C ARG A 205 -8.14 30.17 -9.29
N LYS A 206 -7.70 30.94 -10.29
CA LYS A 206 -6.68 31.98 -10.11
C LYS A 206 -7.10 33.10 -9.13
N GLU A 207 -8.39 33.31 -9.00
CA GLU A 207 -8.99 34.28 -8.09
C GLU A 207 -8.93 33.83 -6.61
N VAL A 208 -8.68 32.54 -6.35
CA VAL A 208 -8.53 32.01 -4.99
C VAL A 208 -7.13 32.28 -4.49
N LYS A 209 -7.01 33.03 -3.42
CA LYS A 209 -5.74 33.34 -2.74
C LYS A 209 -5.73 32.74 -1.35
N GLY A 210 -4.52 32.52 -0.81
CA GLY A 210 -4.34 32.05 0.57
C GLY A 210 -4.70 30.57 0.82
N TYR A 211 -5.13 29.82 -0.21
CA TYR A 211 -5.34 28.38 -0.07
C TYR A 211 -4.01 27.63 -0.04
N VAL A 212 -3.76 26.89 1.04
CA VAL A 212 -2.57 26.04 1.23
C VAL A 212 -3.01 24.59 1.22
N ILE A 213 -2.34 23.78 0.40
CA ILE A 213 -2.59 22.33 0.35
C ILE A 213 -2.00 21.71 1.62
N ASP A 214 -2.86 21.04 2.39
CA ASP A 214 -2.45 20.26 3.54
C ASP A 214 -2.02 18.85 3.10
N PRO A 215 -0.82 18.38 3.51
CA PRO A 215 -0.31 17.06 3.10
C PRO A 215 -1.10 15.88 3.66
N PHE A 216 -1.91 16.10 4.69
CA PHE A 216 -2.79 15.09 5.29
C PHE A 216 -4.22 15.11 4.74
N GLY A 217 -4.47 15.94 3.72
CA GLY A 217 -5.77 16.02 3.05
C GLY A 217 -6.81 16.86 3.77
N LEU A 218 -6.42 17.67 4.74
CA LEU A 218 -7.31 18.63 5.39
C LEU A 218 -7.53 19.86 4.51
N HIS A 219 -8.75 20.39 4.51
CA HIS A 219 -9.09 21.61 3.79
C HIS A 219 -9.34 22.75 4.76
N ASN A 220 -8.33 23.60 4.93
CA ASN A 220 -8.45 24.80 5.76
C ASN A 220 -8.71 26.03 4.88
N PHE A 221 -9.87 26.64 5.06
CA PHE A 221 -10.30 27.82 4.30
C PHE A 221 -10.17 29.13 5.10
N TYR A 222 -9.61 29.13 6.30
CA TYR A 222 -9.54 30.30 7.19
C TYR A 222 -8.86 31.51 6.54
N ALA A 223 -7.79 31.28 5.77
CA ALA A 223 -7.02 32.35 5.12
C ALA A 223 -7.38 32.51 3.62
N VAL A 224 -8.46 31.89 3.17
CA VAL A 224 -8.83 31.92 1.75
C VAL A 224 -9.64 33.17 1.43
N GLU A 225 -9.19 33.91 0.39
CA GLU A 225 -9.84 35.10 -0.13
C GLU A 225 -10.13 34.95 -1.63
N LEU A 226 -11.12 35.69 -2.11
CA LEU A 226 -11.41 35.78 -3.54
C LEU A 226 -11.03 37.18 -4.03
N GLU A 227 -10.03 37.26 -4.89
CA GLU A 227 -9.74 38.48 -5.64
C GLU A 227 -10.84 38.70 -6.71
N LYS A 228 -11.35 39.94 -6.81
CA LYS A 228 -12.33 40.37 -7.81
C LYS A 228 -11.65 40.76 -9.09
#